data_9ac49486daae5b36f93221d1d7ccde9e
#
_entry.id   9ac49486daae5b36f93221d1d7ccde9e
#
_cell.length_a   1.000
_cell.length_b   1.000
_cell.length_c   1.000
_cell.angle_alpha   90.00
_cell.angle_beta   90.00
_cell.angle_gamma   90.00
#
_symmetry.space_group_name_H-M   'P 1'
#
loop_
_entity.id
_entity.type
_entity.pdbx_description
1 polymer ?
#
loop_
_entity_poly.entity_id
_entity_poly.type
_entity_poly.pdbx_seq_one_letter_code
_entity_poly.pdbx_strand_id
1 'polypeptide(L)'
;MSLDLKKLIAEKRLLLVGGKGGVGKTTVSSSLAVAAAEAGRKVLLVSTDPAHSLSDAFDKTIGGKEKMLAPNLTVLELDPDAEVDAYLERVLGQMRRYVGPDQVAELSRQLRLTRQSPGAQEAALLERMATLMEEGLEQYDLLVFDTAPTGHTLRLLSLPEVMAAWTDGLLKHNKRSEKLGQVLSHLTPGRSVNNPMGDPKDNALEGLDDKGKQLAETLLKRQRLFHRTRHLLADAARTAFLFVLTPEKLPILETERAVAALQESKIPVAGAVVNRVLPAAADSAFWAARRERQQRHLEDIEVRLGKVPRVTVPLWEDDIQGLDSLSAFSRALLDAK
;
A
#
# COMPACT_ATOMS: atom_id res chain seq x y z
N MET A 1 0.32 -23.18 -12.59
CA MET A 1 1.46 -22.37 -13.07
C MET A 1 2.32 -22.05 -11.86
N SER A 2 3.64 -22.32 -11.91
CA SER A 2 4.57 -21.99 -10.83
C SER A 2 4.88 -20.49 -10.85
N LEU A 3 4.93 -19.87 -9.68
CA LEU A 3 5.34 -18.47 -9.47
C LEU A 3 6.85 -18.40 -9.37
N ASP A 4 7.50 -17.59 -10.20
CA ASP A 4 8.94 -17.36 -10.16
C ASP A 4 9.25 -16.11 -9.31
N LEU A 5 9.51 -16.32 -8.02
CA LEU A 5 9.83 -15.25 -7.09
C LEU A 5 11.22 -14.64 -7.36
N LYS A 6 12.19 -15.42 -7.86
CA LYS A 6 13.52 -14.91 -8.23
C LYS A 6 13.42 -13.88 -9.34
N LYS A 7 12.68 -14.21 -10.39
CA LYS A 7 12.39 -13.29 -11.47
C LYS A 7 11.63 -12.04 -10.98
N LEU A 8 10.65 -12.24 -10.11
CA LEU A 8 9.85 -11.16 -9.58
C LEU A 8 10.70 -10.12 -8.84
N ILE A 9 11.55 -10.54 -7.90
CA ILE A 9 12.43 -9.61 -7.17
C ILE A 9 13.58 -9.05 -8.03
N ALA A 10 13.95 -9.70 -9.15
CA ALA A 10 14.98 -9.20 -10.06
C ALA A 10 14.46 -8.12 -11.02
N GLU A 11 13.25 -8.27 -11.55
CA GLU A 11 12.73 -7.42 -12.63
C GLU A 11 11.81 -6.30 -12.17
N LYS A 12 11.02 -6.51 -11.07
CA LYS A 12 10.06 -5.50 -10.64
C LYS A 12 10.71 -4.33 -9.91
N ARG A 13 10.06 -3.17 -10.03
CA ARG A 13 10.45 -1.94 -9.32
C ARG A 13 9.56 -1.69 -8.10
N LEU A 14 8.34 -2.23 -8.12
CA LEU A 14 7.35 -2.10 -7.06
C LEU A 14 6.70 -3.44 -6.80
N LEU A 15 6.79 -3.92 -5.57
CA LEU A 15 6.16 -5.13 -5.08
C LEU A 15 5.23 -4.78 -3.91
N LEU A 16 3.95 -5.10 -4.06
CA LEU A 16 2.98 -4.98 -2.98
C LEU A 16 2.67 -6.37 -2.46
N VAL A 17 2.77 -6.57 -1.15
CA VAL A 17 2.48 -7.86 -0.50
C VAL A 17 1.23 -7.69 0.34
N GLY A 18 0.18 -8.43 0.01
CA GLY A 18 -1.12 -8.35 0.66
C GLY A 18 -1.63 -9.71 1.12
N GLY A 19 -2.68 -9.69 1.92
CA GLY A 19 -3.32 -10.88 2.47
C GLY A 19 -3.97 -10.58 3.81
N LYS A 20 -4.67 -11.58 4.38
CA LYS A 20 -5.33 -11.46 5.69
C LYS A 20 -4.31 -11.25 6.82
N GLY A 21 -4.78 -10.70 7.96
CA GLY A 21 -3.97 -10.63 9.18
C GLY A 21 -3.50 -12.01 9.64
N GLY A 22 -2.24 -12.12 10.08
CA GLY A 22 -1.67 -13.36 10.65
C GLY A 22 -1.22 -14.43 9.66
N VAL A 23 -1.31 -14.23 8.34
CA VAL A 23 -0.88 -15.22 7.34
C VAL A 23 0.63 -15.23 7.06
N GLY A 24 1.40 -14.27 7.62
CA GLY A 24 2.84 -14.14 7.43
C GLY A 24 3.26 -13.17 6.31
N LYS A 25 2.44 -12.15 6.02
CA LYS A 25 2.77 -11.09 5.05
C LYS A 25 4.13 -10.46 5.32
N THR A 26 4.32 -9.97 6.54
CA THR A 26 5.54 -9.29 6.97
C THR A 26 6.76 -10.17 6.86
N THR A 27 6.65 -11.44 7.23
CA THR A 27 7.74 -12.42 7.07
C THR A 27 8.10 -12.61 5.59
N VAL A 28 7.10 -12.77 4.71
CA VAL A 28 7.31 -12.95 3.27
C VAL A 28 7.87 -11.66 2.64
N SER A 29 7.29 -10.49 2.92
CA SER A 29 7.75 -9.21 2.36
C SER A 29 9.18 -8.88 2.81
N SER A 30 9.49 -9.08 4.11
CA SER A 30 10.83 -8.88 4.66
C SER A 30 11.84 -9.84 4.04
N SER A 31 11.50 -11.11 3.88
CA SER A 31 12.40 -12.10 3.28
C SER A 31 12.66 -11.84 1.79
N LEU A 32 11.65 -11.39 1.03
CA LEU A 32 11.84 -10.98 -0.37
C LEU A 32 12.72 -9.72 -0.48
N ALA A 33 12.55 -8.77 0.45
CA ALA A 33 13.37 -7.58 0.51
C ALA A 33 14.84 -7.90 0.87
N VAL A 34 15.06 -8.80 1.84
CA VAL A 34 16.40 -9.31 2.20
C VAL A 34 17.04 -9.99 1.00
N ALA A 35 16.33 -10.92 0.34
CA ALA A 35 16.86 -11.62 -0.83
C ALA A 35 17.24 -10.67 -1.97
N ALA A 36 16.42 -9.66 -2.25
CA ALA A 36 16.72 -8.67 -3.29
C ALA A 36 17.94 -7.81 -2.92
N ALA A 37 18.10 -7.44 -1.65
CA ALA A 37 19.25 -6.70 -1.15
C ALA A 37 20.53 -7.53 -1.19
N GLU A 38 20.48 -8.82 -0.82
CA GLU A 38 21.60 -9.79 -0.95
C GLU A 38 21.99 -10.00 -2.41
N ALA A 39 21.04 -9.90 -3.35
CA ALA A 39 21.30 -9.92 -4.79
C ALA A 39 21.86 -8.59 -5.33
N GLY A 40 22.15 -7.61 -4.48
CA GLY A 40 22.79 -6.34 -4.80
C GLY A 40 21.83 -5.20 -5.22
N ARG A 41 20.52 -5.39 -5.14
CA ARG A 41 19.55 -4.33 -5.42
C ARG A 41 19.39 -3.40 -4.22
N LYS A 42 19.28 -2.10 -4.44
CA LYS A 42 18.90 -1.15 -3.40
C LYS A 42 17.41 -1.26 -3.13
N VAL A 43 17.06 -1.69 -1.92
CA VAL A 43 15.67 -2.00 -1.53
C VAL A 43 15.20 -1.05 -0.44
N LEU A 44 13.98 -0.54 -0.61
CA LEU A 44 13.21 0.08 0.48
C LEU A 44 12.01 -0.82 0.78
N LEU A 45 11.97 -1.35 2.01
CA LEU A 45 10.82 -2.07 2.55
C LEU A 45 10.01 -1.14 3.44
N VAL A 46 8.73 -0.99 3.12
CA VAL A 46 7.80 -0.11 3.84
C VAL A 46 6.66 -0.94 4.42
N SER A 47 6.41 -0.84 5.72
CA SER A 47 5.19 -1.36 6.34
C SER A 47 4.17 -0.26 6.56
N THR A 48 2.92 -0.56 6.25
CA THR A 48 1.75 0.25 6.58
C THR A 48 0.89 -0.38 7.68
N ASP A 49 1.38 -1.44 8.30
CA ASP A 49 0.69 -2.13 9.39
C ASP A 49 0.94 -1.38 10.71
N PRO A 50 -0.11 -0.93 11.41
CA PRO A 50 0.04 -0.19 12.67
C PRO A 50 0.60 -1.04 13.83
N ALA A 51 0.72 -2.35 13.68
CA ALA A 51 1.18 -3.27 14.72
C ALA A 51 2.71 -3.35 14.88
N HIS A 52 3.49 -2.43 14.29
CA HIS A 52 4.97 -2.44 14.33
C HIS A 52 5.60 -3.76 13.90
N SER A 53 5.00 -4.38 12.92
CA SER A 53 5.32 -5.75 12.48
C SER A 53 6.72 -5.91 11.87
N LEU A 54 7.31 -4.84 11.29
CA LEU A 54 8.70 -4.87 10.81
C LEU A 54 9.70 -4.84 11.96
N SER A 55 9.45 -4.04 13.00
CA SER A 55 10.30 -4.00 14.20
C SER A 55 10.40 -5.40 14.82
N ASP A 56 9.27 -6.11 14.91
CA ASP A 56 9.23 -7.49 15.42
C ASP A 56 9.93 -8.48 14.47
N ALA A 57 9.68 -8.38 13.16
CA ALA A 57 10.28 -9.29 12.18
C ALA A 57 11.80 -9.18 12.09
N PHE A 58 12.37 -7.98 12.28
CA PHE A 58 13.81 -7.74 12.25
C PHE A 58 14.46 -7.77 13.63
N ASP A 59 13.69 -7.92 14.71
CA ASP A 59 14.17 -7.83 16.11
C ASP A 59 14.99 -6.52 16.33
N LYS A 60 14.47 -5.41 15.79
CA LYS A 60 15.10 -4.08 15.85
C LYS A 60 14.05 -2.98 15.82
N THR A 61 14.18 -1.98 16.68
CA THR A 61 13.35 -0.79 16.58
C THR A 61 13.57 -0.07 15.27
N ILE A 62 12.53 0.08 14.45
CA ILE A 62 12.58 0.74 13.14
C ILE A 62 12.05 2.16 13.25
N GLY A 63 10.75 2.34 13.40
CA GLY A 63 10.09 3.64 13.53
C GLY A 63 9.84 4.36 12.20
N GLY A 64 9.29 5.57 12.30
CA GLY A 64 8.78 6.37 11.19
C GLY A 64 9.81 7.08 10.29
N LYS A 65 11.08 6.69 10.35
CA LYS A 65 12.15 7.19 9.47
C LYS A 65 12.88 6.04 8.80
N GLU A 66 13.33 6.28 7.58
CA GLU A 66 14.16 5.32 6.86
C GLU A 66 15.39 4.92 7.66
N LYS A 67 15.58 3.62 7.85
CA LYS A 67 16.69 3.03 8.60
C LYS A 67 17.35 1.93 7.80
N MET A 68 18.64 2.04 7.55
CA MET A 68 19.42 0.99 6.92
C MET A 68 19.65 -0.14 7.95
N LEU A 69 19.21 -1.36 7.64
CA LEU A 69 19.38 -2.54 8.49
C LEU A 69 20.49 -3.46 8.03
N ALA A 70 20.75 -3.49 6.72
CA ALA A 70 21.82 -4.26 6.08
C ALA A 70 22.29 -3.53 4.81
N PRO A 71 23.41 -3.91 4.20
CA PRO A 71 23.79 -3.39 2.89
C PRO A 71 22.64 -3.50 1.88
N ASN A 72 22.35 -2.42 1.19
CA ASN A 72 21.26 -2.28 0.22
C ASN A 72 19.84 -2.47 0.77
N LEU A 73 19.64 -2.66 2.08
CA LEU A 73 18.32 -2.82 2.70
C LEU A 73 18.02 -1.65 3.62
N THR A 74 17.11 -0.80 3.19
CA THR A 74 16.50 0.26 4.00
C THR A 74 15.08 -0.14 4.35
N VAL A 75 14.66 0.15 5.56
CA VAL A 75 13.31 -0.15 6.06
C VAL A 75 12.65 1.08 6.65
N LEU A 76 11.32 1.13 6.55
CA LEU A 76 10.49 2.20 7.08
C LEU A 76 9.17 1.62 7.60
N GLU A 77 8.78 2.01 8.80
CA GLU A 77 7.52 1.60 9.41
C GLU A 77 6.65 2.85 9.59
N LEU A 78 5.55 2.92 8.85
CA LEU A 78 4.65 4.08 8.89
C LEU A 78 3.75 3.99 10.12
N ASP A 79 3.73 5.03 10.92
CA ASP A 79 2.78 5.21 12.01
C ASP A 79 1.56 5.99 11.48
N PRO A 80 0.36 5.36 11.39
CA PRO A 80 -0.83 6.02 10.87
C PRO A 80 -1.21 7.30 11.59
N ASP A 81 -1.01 7.38 12.90
CA ASP A 81 -1.33 8.56 13.68
C ASP A 81 -0.36 9.72 13.41
N ALA A 82 0.94 9.41 13.35
CA ALA A 82 1.95 10.40 13.00
C ALA A 82 1.78 10.92 11.55
N GLU A 83 1.40 10.04 10.60
CA GLU A 83 1.15 10.42 9.21
C GLU A 83 -0.09 11.32 9.08
N VAL A 84 -1.15 11.06 9.85
CA VAL A 84 -2.33 11.96 9.92
C VAL A 84 -1.94 13.32 10.46
N ASP A 85 -1.19 13.39 11.54
CA ASP A 85 -0.77 14.66 12.13
C ASP A 85 0.07 15.47 11.14
N ALA A 86 1.06 14.84 10.50
CA ALA A 86 1.87 15.46 9.47
C ALA A 86 1.05 15.91 8.24
N TYR A 87 0.07 15.12 7.84
CA TYR A 87 -0.85 15.45 6.76
C TYR A 87 -1.69 16.69 7.10
N LEU A 88 -2.31 16.72 8.28
CA LEU A 88 -3.15 17.83 8.73
C LEU A 88 -2.34 19.13 8.90
N GLU A 89 -1.10 19.03 9.41
CA GLU A 89 -0.19 20.17 9.49
C GLU A 89 0.18 20.73 8.12
N ARG A 90 0.46 19.87 7.13
CA ARG A 90 0.70 20.30 5.75
C ARG A 90 -0.50 21.02 5.15
N VAL A 91 -1.70 20.45 5.34
CA VAL A 91 -2.96 21.05 4.88
C VAL A 91 -3.18 22.41 5.54
N LEU A 92 -3.02 22.49 6.87
CA LEU A 92 -3.17 23.74 7.63
C LEU A 92 -2.14 24.78 7.19
N GLY A 93 -0.88 24.39 7.01
CA GLY A 93 0.19 25.26 6.54
C GLY A 93 -0.07 25.85 5.16
N GLN A 94 -0.65 25.06 4.26
CA GLN A 94 -1.10 25.54 2.97
C GLN A 94 -2.27 26.51 3.09
N MET A 95 -3.29 26.18 3.88
CA MET A 95 -4.49 27.00 4.04
C MET A 95 -4.22 28.31 4.76
N ARG A 96 -3.28 28.38 5.73
CA ARG A 96 -2.89 29.63 6.41
C ARG A 96 -2.51 30.77 5.47
N ARG A 97 -2.05 30.46 4.26
CA ARG A 97 -1.68 31.46 3.26
C ARG A 97 -2.90 32.14 2.61
N TYR A 98 -4.09 31.53 2.74
CA TYR A 98 -5.31 31.96 2.04
C TYR A 98 -6.39 32.49 2.97
N VAL A 99 -6.31 32.21 4.28
CA VAL A 99 -7.32 32.60 5.27
C VAL A 99 -6.76 33.64 6.25
N GLY A 100 -7.61 34.50 6.77
CA GLY A 100 -7.23 35.49 7.79
C GLY A 100 -6.91 34.83 9.15
N PRO A 101 -6.18 35.55 10.03
CA PRO A 101 -5.78 35.02 11.36
C PRO A 101 -6.94 34.45 12.18
N ASP A 102 -8.09 35.11 12.18
CA ASP A 102 -9.29 34.68 12.92
C ASP A 102 -9.87 33.37 12.38
N GLN A 103 -9.75 33.13 11.08
CA GLN A 103 -10.22 31.92 10.44
C GLN A 103 -9.26 30.74 10.63
N VAL A 104 -7.96 30.99 10.86
CA VAL A 104 -6.95 29.95 11.13
C VAL A 104 -7.27 29.16 12.39
N ALA A 105 -7.74 29.82 13.46
CA ALA A 105 -8.09 29.15 14.71
C ALA A 105 -9.26 28.18 14.52
N GLU A 106 -10.32 28.60 13.82
CA GLU A 106 -11.47 27.77 13.52
C GLU A 106 -11.11 26.61 12.59
N LEU A 107 -10.33 26.88 11.53
CA LEU A 107 -9.81 25.85 10.63
C LEU A 107 -8.98 24.81 11.38
N SER A 108 -8.10 25.23 12.28
CA SER A 108 -7.28 24.33 13.10
C SER A 108 -8.15 23.47 14.03
N ARG A 109 -9.27 23.99 14.53
CA ARG A 109 -10.23 23.24 15.35
C ARG A 109 -10.94 22.17 14.49
N GLN A 110 -11.41 22.55 13.31
CA GLN A 110 -12.08 21.61 12.39
C GLN A 110 -11.15 20.50 11.90
N LEU A 111 -9.90 20.82 11.58
CA LEU A 111 -8.91 19.82 11.19
C LEU A 111 -8.60 18.84 12.34
N ARG A 112 -8.53 19.31 13.59
CA ARG A 112 -8.39 18.41 14.75
C ARG A 112 -9.57 17.46 14.92
N LEU A 113 -10.79 17.91 14.65
CA LEU A 113 -11.96 17.03 14.65
C LEU A 113 -11.89 16.01 13.51
N THR A 114 -11.37 16.41 12.37
CA THR A 114 -11.16 15.53 11.21
C THR A 114 -10.14 14.42 11.49
N ARG A 115 -9.14 14.67 12.38
CA ARG A 115 -8.17 13.64 12.80
C ARG A 115 -8.83 12.35 13.30
N GLN A 116 -9.97 12.48 13.98
CA GLN A 116 -10.71 11.36 14.54
C GLN A 116 -11.70 10.74 13.55
N SER A 117 -11.82 11.29 12.32
CA SER A 117 -12.74 10.74 11.34
C SER A 117 -12.17 9.49 10.68
N PRO A 118 -12.97 8.43 10.53
CA PRO A 118 -12.59 7.29 9.70
C PRO A 118 -12.30 7.77 8.29
N GLY A 119 -11.15 7.52 7.76
CA GLY A 119 -10.73 7.97 6.42
C GLY A 119 -9.64 9.04 6.42
N ALA A 120 -9.45 9.81 7.49
CA ALA A 120 -8.32 10.75 7.57
C ALA A 120 -6.98 10.01 7.63
N GLN A 121 -6.90 8.95 8.44
CA GLN A 121 -5.73 8.06 8.50
C GLN A 121 -5.46 7.40 7.16
N GLU A 122 -6.51 6.87 6.52
CA GLU A 122 -6.40 6.22 5.21
C GLU A 122 -5.90 7.20 4.15
N ALA A 123 -6.46 8.43 4.11
CA ALA A 123 -6.04 9.45 3.15
C ALA A 123 -4.58 9.87 3.37
N ALA A 124 -4.15 10.04 4.62
CA ALA A 124 -2.78 10.38 4.96
C ALA A 124 -1.78 9.28 4.56
N LEU A 125 -2.07 8.03 4.91
CA LEU A 125 -1.26 6.87 4.53
C LEU A 125 -1.17 6.72 3.01
N LEU A 126 -2.28 6.91 2.30
CA LEU A 126 -2.33 6.81 0.84
C LEU A 126 -1.49 7.92 0.17
N GLU A 127 -1.56 9.16 0.66
CA GLU A 127 -0.72 10.25 0.15
C GLU A 127 0.76 9.95 0.43
N ARG A 128 1.09 9.44 1.63
CA ARG A 128 2.45 9.07 2.00
C ARG A 128 2.99 7.93 1.12
N MET A 129 2.18 6.88 0.90
CA MET A 129 2.55 5.77 0.00
C MET A 129 2.77 6.26 -1.43
N ALA A 130 1.90 7.12 -1.95
CA ALA A 130 2.05 7.70 -3.29
C ALA A 130 3.36 8.51 -3.42
N THR A 131 3.68 9.32 -2.41
CA THR A 131 4.94 10.08 -2.35
C THR A 131 6.14 9.14 -2.29
N LEU A 132 6.11 8.11 -1.43
CA LEU A 132 7.19 7.12 -1.34
C LEU A 132 7.38 6.33 -2.64
N MET A 133 6.29 6.02 -3.36
CA MET A 133 6.38 5.36 -4.67
C MET A 133 7.05 6.28 -5.71
N GLU A 134 6.73 7.58 -5.73
CA GLU A 134 7.33 8.53 -6.66
C GLU A 134 8.79 8.79 -6.34
N GLU A 135 9.10 9.24 -5.12
CA GLU A 135 10.45 9.59 -4.68
C GLU A 135 11.37 8.36 -4.55
N GLY A 136 10.83 7.26 -4.02
CA GLY A 136 11.60 6.04 -3.78
C GLY A 136 12.06 5.35 -5.06
N LEU A 137 11.28 5.40 -6.14
CA LEU A 137 11.70 4.84 -7.43
C LEU A 137 12.87 5.60 -8.09
N GLU A 138 13.19 6.79 -7.63
CA GLU A 138 14.38 7.53 -8.04
C GLU A 138 15.64 7.08 -7.29
N GLN A 139 15.49 6.57 -6.05
CA GLN A 139 16.59 6.27 -5.13
C GLN A 139 16.86 4.78 -4.97
N TYR A 140 15.82 3.95 -5.12
CA TYR A 140 15.85 2.50 -4.90
C TYR A 140 15.54 1.72 -6.18
N ASP A 141 16.13 0.53 -6.28
CA ASP A 141 15.88 -0.38 -7.41
C ASP A 141 14.57 -1.14 -7.22
N LEU A 142 14.18 -1.41 -5.97
CA LEU A 142 12.95 -2.11 -5.61
C LEU A 142 12.32 -1.47 -4.38
N LEU A 143 11.04 -1.15 -4.49
CA LEU A 143 10.18 -0.82 -3.35
C LEU A 143 9.32 -2.02 -3.01
N VAL A 144 9.33 -2.45 -1.75
CA VAL A 144 8.46 -3.51 -1.23
C VAL A 144 7.51 -2.90 -0.21
N PHE A 145 6.21 -3.00 -0.44
CA PHE A 145 5.20 -2.57 0.52
C PHE A 145 4.58 -3.78 1.20
N ASP A 146 4.80 -3.91 2.51
CA ASP A 146 4.00 -4.76 3.39
C ASP A 146 2.71 -4.03 3.72
N THR A 147 1.62 -4.41 3.07
CA THR A 147 0.35 -3.69 3.18
C THR A 147 -0.55 -4.29 4.23
N ALA A 148 -1.25 -3.45 4.98
CA ALA A 148 -2.42 -3.86 5.72
C ALA A 148 -3.46 -4.51 4.77
N PRO A 149 -4.48 -5.25 5.28
CA PRO A 149 -5.35 -6.07 4.43
C PRO A 149 -5.90 -5.31 3.23
N THR A 150 -5.98 -6.00 2.12
CA THR A 150 -6.34 -5.64 0.74
C THR A 150 -7.29 -4.46 0.45
N GLY A 151 -8.14 -4.06 1.42
CA GLY A 151 -9.05 -2.93 1.28
C GLY A 151 -8.33 -1.58 1.10
N HIS A 152 -7.17 -1.38 1.72
CA HIS A 152 -6.43 -0.11 1.63
C HIS A 152 -5.76 0.06 0.25
N THR A 153 -5.17 -0.99 -0.30
CA THR A 153 -4.54 -0.93 -1.63
C THR A 153 -5.56 -0.66 -2.74
N LEU A 154 -6.76 -1.24 -2.64
CA LEU A 154 -7.86 -0.97 -3.57
C LEU A 154 -8.33 0.49 -3.50
N ARG A 155 -8.28 1.11 -2.32
CA ARG A 155 -8.61 2.54 -2.14
C ARG A 155 -7.58 3.46 -2.81
N LEU A 156 -6.30 3.06 -2.93
CA LEU A 156 -5.31 3.82 -3.71
C LEU A 156 -5.77 4.11 -5.15
N LEU A 157 -6.59 3.25 -5.72
CA LEU A 157 -7.10 3.40 -7.10
C LEU A 157 -8.27 4.37 -7.21
N SER A 158 -9.03 4.55 -6.13
CA SER A 158 -10.14 5.51 -6.05
C SER A 158 -9.71 6.87 -5.45
N LEU A 159 -8.41 7.05 -5.21
CA LEU A 159 -7.86 8.26 -4.59
C LEU A 159 -8.27 9.58 -5.23
N PRO A 160 -8.26 9.75 -6.57
CA PRO A 160 -8.67 11.03 -7.16
C PRO A 160 -10.08 11.41 -6.77
N GLU A 161 -10.99 10.43 -6.68
CA GLU A 161 -12.41 10.64 -6.33
C GLU A 161 -12.59 10.88 -4.83
N VAL A 162 -11.89 10.12 -3.99
CA VAL A 162 -11.94 10.27 -2.53
C VAL A 162 -11.34 11.61 -2.10
N MET A 163 -10.22 12.01 -2.68
CA MET A 163 -9.57 13.29 -2.38
C MET A 163 -10.37 14.48 -2.90
N ALA A 164 -11.01 14.37 -4.05
CA ALA A 164 -11.94 15.38 -4.54
C ALA A 164 -13.14 15.54 -3.59
N ALA A 165 -13.76 14.44 -3.17
CA ALA A 165 -14.88 14.47 -2.23
C ALA A 165 -14.49 15.02 -0.85
N TRP A 166 -13.27 14.72 -0.39
CA TRP A 166 -12.76 15.21 0.89
C TRP A 166 -12.41 16.70 0.84
N THR A 167 -11.78 17.15 -0.24
CA THR A 167 -11.49 18.56 -0.51
C THR A 167 -12.80 19.35 -0.62
N ASP A 168 -13.81 18.81 -1.31
CA ASP A 168 -15.16 19.37 -1.39
C ASP A 168 -15.84 19.45 -0.01
N GLY A 169 -15.67 18.44 0.83
CA GLY A 169 -16.20 18.41 2.19
C GLY A 169 -15.62 19.51 3.07
N LEU A 170 -14.31 19.71 3.05
CA LEU A 170 -13.60 20.77 3.77
C LEU A 170 -14.04 22.16 3.32
N LEU A 171 -14.42 22.33 2.05
CA LEU A 171 -14.74 23.61 1.44
C LEU A 171 -16.25 23.93 1.47
N LYS A 172 -17.14 22.93 1.47
CA LYS A 172 -18.59 23.12 1.66
C LYS A 172 -18.93 23.65 3.04
N HIS A 173 -18.12 23.38 4.05
CA HIS A 173 -18.27 23.99 5.38
C HIS A 173 -17.86 25.45 5.43
N ASN A 174 -17.13 25.94 4.42
CA ASN A 174 -16.66 27.32 4.35
C ASN A 174 -17.50 28.18 3.39
N LYS A 175 -18.84 28.11 3.51
CA LYS A 175 -19.83 28.86 2.70
C LYS A 175 -19.70 30.40 2.70
N ARG A 176 -18.65 30.97 3.30
CA ARG A 176 -18.41 32.43 3.34
C ARG A 176 -17.37 32.93 2.34
N SER A 177 -16.74 32.07 1.54
CA SER A 177 -15.83 32.50 0.48
C SER A 177 -16.39 32.11 -0.88
N GLU A 178 -17.32 32.91 -1.42
CA GLU A 178 -17.90 32.73 -2.77
C GLU A 178 -16.85 32.57 -3.87
N LYS A 179 -15.70 33.23 -3.71
CA LYS A 179 -14.56 33.12 -4.64
C LYS A 179 -13.90 31.75 -4.61
N LEU A 180 -13.75 31.14 -3.45
CA LEU A 180 -13.14 29.81 -3.30
C LEU A 180 -14.07 28.71 -3.84
N GLY A 181 -15.37 28.85 -3.63
CA GLY A 181 -16.38 27.95 -4.19
C GLY A 181 -16.41 27.94 -5.74
N GLN A 182 -16.21 29.09 -6.38
CA GLN A 182 -16.12 29.20 -7.85
C GLN A 182 -14.84 28.53 -8.38
N VAL A 183 -13.69 28.75 -7.76
CA VAL A 183 -12.42 28.10 -8.14
C VAL A 183 -12.54 26.59 -8.05
N LEU A 184 -13.16 26.09 -7.00
CA LEU A 184 -13.30 24.65 -6.76
C LEU A 184 -14.36 23.99 -7.64
N SER A 185 -15.44 24.69 -7.96
CA SER A 185 -16.41 24.19 -8.94
C SER A 185 -15.80 24.00 -10.35
N HIS A 186 -14.73 24.73 -10.67
CA HIS A 186 -13.98 24.57 -11.93
C HIS A 186 -12.89 23.49 -11.84
N LEU A 187 -12.44 23.13 -10.61
CA LEU A 187 -11.42 22.13 -10.36
C LEU A 187 -12.01 20.75 -9.97
N THR A 188 -13.32 20.71 -9.69
CA THR A 188 -13.99 19.45 -9.32
C THR A 188 -14.19 18.60 -10.59
N PRO A 189 -13.73 17.34 -10.62
CA PRO A 189 -13.86 16.45 -11.79
C PRO A 189 -15.31 15.97 -12.04
N GLY A 190 -16.32 16.72 -11.65
CA GLY A 190 -17.74 16.34 -11.76
C GLY A 190 -18.43 16.72 -13.09
N ARG A 191 -17.76 17.41 -14.00
CA ARG A 191 -18.27 17.65 -15.35
C ARG A 191 -17.38 16.97 -16.39
N SER A 192 -17.81 15.81 -16.84
CA SER A 192 -17.27 15.04 -17.96
C SER A 192 -15.83 14.54 -17.84
N VAL A 193 -15.55 13.66 -16.89
CA VAL A 193 -14.41 12.75 -17.04
C VAL A 193 -14.95 11.40 -17.49
N ASN A 194 -15.20 11.28 -18.79
CA ASN A 194 -15.43 9.98 -19.45
C ASN A 194 -14.13 9.15 -19.54
N ASN A 195 -13.03 9.65 -18.99
CA ASN A 195 -11.74 8.95 -18.96
C ASN A 195 -11.03 9.21 -17.62
N PRO A 196 -11.16 8.31 -16.63
CA PRO A 196 -10.45 8.44 -15.35
C PRO A 196 -8.92 8.31 -15.47
N MET A 197 -8.39 8.06 -16.68
CA MET A 197 -6.97 7.98 -17.02
C MET A 197 -6.44 9.22 -17.76
N GLY A 198 -7.26 10.24 -17.99
CA GLY A 198 -6.85 11.47 -18.68
C GLY A 198 -5.96 12.37 -17.82
N ASP A 199 -5.00 13.05 -18.45
CA ASP A 199 -4.16 14.04 -17.77
C ASP A 199 -4.98 15.23 -17.27
N PRO A 200 -4.63 15.82 -16.09
CA PRO A 200 -5.25 17.04 -15.60
C PRO A 200 -5.05 18.18 -16.61
N LYS A 201 -6.13 18.86 -17.01
CA LYS A 201 -6.06 19.95 -17.99
C LYS A 201 -5.27 21.14 -17.45
N ASP A 202 -4.30 21.64 -18.21
CA ASP A 202 -3.45 22.79 -17.86
C ASP A 202 -4.21 24.13 -17.78
N ASN A 203 -5.42 24.21 -18.32
CA ASN A 203 -6.24 25.44 -18.39
C ASN A 203 -6.99 25.79 -17.08
N ALA A 204 -6.79 25.01 -16.00
CA ALA A 204 -7.48 25.24 -14.72
C ALA A 204 -7.01 26.49 -13.96
N LEU A 205 -5.99 27.20 -14.47
CA LEU A 205 -5.40 28.40 -13.86
C LEU A 205 -5.89 29.73 -14.49
N GLU A 206 -6.60 29.69 -15.61
CA GLU A 206 -7.06 30.89 -16.30
C GLU A 206 -8.17 31.61 -15.52
N GLY A 207 -8.02 32.91 -15.31
CA GLY A 207 -9.01 33.77 -14.64
C GLY A 207 -8.94 33.82 -13.12
N LEU A 208 -7.96 33.13 -12.48
CA LEU A 208 -7.75 33.14 -11.04
C LEU A 208 -6.85 34.28 -10.59
N ASP A 209 -7.12 34.84 -9.42
CA ASP A 209 -6.16 35.71 -8.71
C ASP A 209 -4.93 34.89 -8.24
N ASP A 210 -3.85 35.56 -7.81
CA ASP A 210 -2.59 34.91 -7.44
C ASP A 210 -2.76 33.89 -6.32
N LYS A 211 -3.67 34.12 -5.37
CA LYS A 211 -4.00 33.16 -4.31
C LYS A 211 -4.74 31.94 -4.84
N GLY A 212 -5.71 32.16 -5.71
CA GLY A 212 -6.45 31.10 -6.40
C GLY A 212 -5.54 30.23 -7.26
N LYS A 213 -4.59 30.83 -7.98
CA LYS A 213 -3.59 30.09 -8.78
C LYS A 213 -2.72 29.19 -7.90
N GLN A 214 -2.19 29.68 -6.78
CA GLN A 214 -1.35 28.89 -5.86
C GLN A 214 -2.13 27.72 -5.24
N LEU A 215 -3.40 27.95 -4.88
CA LEU A 215 -4.26 26.88 -4.36
C LEU A 215 -4.52 25.82 -5.45
N ALA A 216 -4.87 26.26 -6.65
CA ALA A 216 -5.08 25.39 -7.80
C ALA A 216 -3.83 24.57 -8.14
N GLU A 217 -2.64 25.19 -8.14
CA GLU A 217 -1.35 24.49 -8.35
C GLU A 217 -1.12 23.41 -7.30
N THR A 218 -1.44 23.68 -6.04
CA THR A 218 -1.29 22.70 -4.96
C THR A 218 -2.22 21.50 -5.16
N LEU A 219 -3.48 21.75 -5.54
CA LEU A 219 -4.44 20.70 -5.83
C LEU A 219 -4.06 19.90 -7.07
N LEU A 220 -3.59 20.58 -8.13
CA LEU A 220 -3.09 19.94 -9.35
C LEU A 220 -1.83 19.08 -9.09
N LYS A 221 -0.91 19.53 -8.24
CA LYS A 221 0.25 18.70 -7.84
C LYS A 221 -0.19 17.39 -7.20
N ARG A 222 -1.15 17.44 -6.27
CA ARG A 222 -1.72 16.23 -5.65
C ARG A 222 -2.43 15.34 -6.67
N GLN A 223 -3.24 15.92 -7.52
CA GLN A 223 -3.94 15.17 -8.56
C GLN A 223 -2.94 14.47 -9.50
N ARG A 224 -1.86 15.17 -9.91
CA ARG A 224 -0.78 14.58 -10.72
C ARG A 224 -0.05 13.46 -9.99
N LEU A 225 0.24 13.60 -8.68
CA LEU A 225 0.84 12.54 -7.88
C LEU A 225 -0.03 11.27 -7.92
N PHE A 226 -1.31 11.39 -7.62
CA PHE A 226 -2.22 10.23 -7.61
C PHE A 226 -2.42 9.62 -9.00
N HIS A 227 -2.48 10.44 -10.04
CA HIS A 227 -2.56 9.97 -11.41
C HIS A 227 -1.31 9.15 -11.79
N ARG A 228 -0.10 9.64 -11.50
CA ARG A 228 1.16 8.90 -11.74
C ARG A 228 1.23 7.61 -10.92
N THR A 229 0.83 7.66 -9.65
CA THR A 229 0.77 6.47 -8.78
C THR A 229 -0.16 5.41 -9.36
N ARG A 230 -1.34 5.79 -9.87
CA ARG A 230 -2.28 4.88 -10.51
C ARG A 230 -1.69 4.23 -11.75
N HIS A 231 -1.03 5.00 -12.63
CA HIS A 231 -0.35 4.47 -13.80
C HIS A 231 0.76 3.49 -13.42
N LEU A 232 1.56 3.83 -12.41
CA LEU A 232 2.59 2.94 -11.89
C LEU A 232 2.00 1.64 -11.37
N LEU A 233 0.94 1.70 -10.58
CA LEU A 233 0.28 0.50 -10.03
C LEU A 233 -0.32 -0.40 -11.10
N ALA A 234 -0.79 0.16 -12.22
CA ALA A 234 -1.34 -0.59 -13.35
C ALA A 234 -0.27 -1.12 -14.33
N ASP A 235 0.98 -0.66 -14.22
CA ASP A 235 2.08 -1.06 -15.09
C ASP A 235 2.62 -2.44 -14.72
N ALA A 236 2.20 -3.47 -15.43
CA ALA A 236 2.63 -4.86 -15.22
C ALA A 236 4.13 -5.09 -15.43
N ALA A 237 4.83 -4.23 -16.16
CA ALA A 237 6.29 -4.35 -16.34
C ALA A 237 7.03 -3.96 -15.05
N ARG A 238 6.53 -2.95 -14.33
CA ARG A 238 7.19 -2.35 -13.16
C ARG A 238 6.62 -2.84 -11.83
N THR A 239 5.32 -3.11 -11.77
CA THR A 239 4.57 -3.40 -10.54
C THR A 239 4.11 -4.86 -10.52
N ALA A 240 4.09 -5.43 -9.32
CA ALA A 240 3.52 -6.73 -9.07
C ALA A 240 2.80 -6.73 -7.71
N PHE A 241 1.64 -7.38 -7.65
CA PHE A 241 0.94 -7.66 -6.40
C PHE A 241 1.09 -9.15 -6.06
N LEU A 242 1.60 -9.44 -4.87
CA LEU A 242 1.77 -10.77 -4.34
C LEU A 242 0.84 -11.00 -3.16
N PHE A 243 0.02 -12.05 -3.21
CA PHE A 243 -0.79 -12.45 -2.08
C PHE A 243 -0.08 -13.44 -1.19
N VAL A 244 -0.30 -13.34 0.13
CA VAL A 244 0.09 -14.35 1.11
C VAL A 244 -1.18 -14.86 1.78
N LEU A 245 -1.34 -16.18 1.82
CA LEU A 245 -2.48 -16.83 2.46
C LEU A 245 -2.02 -18.12 3.15
N THR A 246 -2.79 -18.56 4.13
CA THR A 246 -2.70 -19.91 4.72
C THR A 246 -3.79 -20.81 4.12
N PRO A 247 -3.60 -22.16 4.11
CA PRO A 247 -4.62 -23.08 3.64
C PRO A 247 -5.76 -23.22 4.67
N GLU A 248 -6.51 -22.12 4.82
CA GLU A 248 -7.64 -21.97 5.72
C GLU A 248 -8.79 -21.24 5.01
N LYS A 249 -10.03 -21.55 5.39
CA LYS A 249 -11.23 -21.09 4.68
C LYS A 249 -11.28 -19.55 4.52
N LEU A 250 -11.04 -18.79 5.60
CA LEU A 250 -11.20 -17.33 5.55
C LEU A 250 -10.11 -16.65 4.70
N PRO A 251 -8.80 -16.95 4.88
CA PRO A 251 -7.76 -16.42 4.00
C PRO A 251 -8.00 -16.71 2.52
N ILE A 252 -8.48 -17.91 2.18
CA ILE A 252 -8.77 -18.30 0.80
C ILE A 252 -9.87 -17.42 0.20
N LEU A 253 -11.01 -17.26 0.90
CA LEU A 253 -12.14 -16.46 0.43
C LEU A 253 -11.80 -14.96 0.33
N GLU A 254 -11.03 -14.44 1.27
CA GLU A 254 -10.57 -13.04 1.22
C GLU A 254 -9.60 -12.80 0.06
N THR A 255 -8.66 -13.73 -0.17
CA THR A 255 -7.73 -13.66 -1.30
C THR A 255 -8.46 -13.75 -2.64
N GLU A 256 -9.43 -14.66 -2.79
CA GLU A 256 -10.25 -14.76 -4.01
C GLU A 256 -10.93 -13.43 -4.35
N ARG A 257 -11.60 -12.82 -3.36
CA ARG A 257 -12.28 -11.52 -3.54
C ARG A 257 -11.29 -10.41 -3.88
N ALA A 258 -10.14 -10.41 -3.22
CA ALA A 258 -9.12 -9.39 -3.44
C ALA A 258 -8.46 -9.52 -4.81
N VAL A 259 -8.17 -10.74 -5.28
CA VAL A 259 -7.68 -11.00 -6.64
C VAL A 259 -8.70 -10.50 -7.67
N ALA A 260 -9.98 -10.82 -7.51
CA ALA A 260 -11.03 -10.35 -8.43
C ALA A 260 -11.10 -8.82 -8.49
N ALA A 261 -11.05 -8.15 -7.35
CA ALA A 261 -11.10 -6.70 -7.26
C ALA A 261 -9.85 -6.01 -7.88
N LEU A 262 -8.64 -6.58 -7.70
CA LEU A 262 -7.43 -6.08 -8.36
C LEU A 262 -7.47 -6.28 -9.88
N GLN A 263 -7.98 -7.42 -10.35
CA GLN A 263 -8.16 -7.70 -11.78
C GLN A 263 -9.16 -6.73 -12.43
N GLU A 264 -10.29 -6.45 -11.77
CA GLU A 264 -11.27 -5.46 -12.19
C GLU A 264 -10.64 -4.06 -12.30
N SER A 265 -9.76 -3.73 -11.36
CA SER A 265 -9.01 -2.48 -11.32
C SER A 265 -7.77 -2.48 -12.23
N LYS A 266 -7.52 -3.55 -12.99
CA LYS A 266 -6.35 -3.73 -13.88
C LYS A 266 -5.00 -3.66 -13.17
N ILE A 267 -4.93 -4.02 -11.88
CA ILE A 267 -3.66 -4.16 -11.18
C ILE A 267 -3.07 -5.55 -11.44
N PRO A 268 -1.77 -5.64 -11.77
CA PRO A 268 -1.13 -6.91 -12.08
C PRO A 268 -0.95 -7.77 -10.82
N VAL A 269 -1.65 -8.89 -10.76
CA VAL A 269 -1.46 -9.93 -9.73
C VAL A 269 -0.40 -10.89 -10.25
N ALA A 270 0.77 -10.90 -9.57
CA ALA A 270 1.88 -11.78 -9.93
C ALA A 270 1.66 -13.23 -9.49
N GLY A 271 1.04 -13.42 -8.33
CA GLY A 271 0.79 -14.75 -7.79
C GLY A 271 0.43 -14.74 -6.31
N ALA A 272 0.50 -15.92 -5.71
CA ALA A 272 0.23 -16.14 -4.30
C ALA A 272 1.26 -17.07 -3.64
N VAL A 273 1.60 -16.78 -2.38
CA VAL A 273 2.38 -17.64 -1.49
C VAL A 273 1.40 -18.33 -0.55
N VAL A 274 1.26 -19.66 -0.70
CA VAL A 274 0.50 -20.50 0.24
C VAL A 274 1.43 -20.86 1.38
N ASN A 275 1.34 -20.12 2.47
CA ASN A 275 2.26 -20.18 3.60
C ASN A 275 1.77 -21.16 4.69
N ARG A 276 2.67 -21.63 5.53
CA ARG A 276 2.40 -22.49 6.69
C ARG A 276 1.72 -23.80 6.34
N VAL A 277 2.12 -24.40 5.22
CA VAL A 277 1.63 -25.72 4.85
C VAL A 277 2.30 -26.77 5.74
N LEU A 278 1.49 -27.62 6.37
CA LEU A 278 1.97 -28.64 7.30
C LEU A 278 2.86 -29.66 6.56
N PRO A 279 4.05 -29.96 7.08
CA PRO A 279 4.92 -30.96 6.49
C PRO A 279 4.33 -32.36 6.60
N ALA A 280 4.77 -33.28 5.75
CA ALA A 280 4.28 -34.67 5.70
C ALA A 280 4.66 -35.49 6.95
N ALA A 281 5.76 -35.13 7.65
CA ALA A 281 6.41 -35.91 8.70
C ALA A 281 5.78 -35.81 10.11
N ALA A 282 4.59 -35.22 10.25
CA ALA A 282 3.95 -35.07 11.56
C ALA A 282 3.15 -36.34 11.92
N ASP A 283 3.60 -37.15 12.90
CA ASP A 283 3.19 -38.52 13.12
C ASP A 283 2.12 -38.79 14.21
N SER A 284 1.30 -37.81 14.58
CA SER A 284 0.19 -38.04 15.50
C SER A 284 -1.17 -38.03 14.83
N ALA A 285 -2.18 -38.68 15.45
CA ALA A 285 -3.57 -38.67 14.97
C ALA A 285 -4.12 -37.24 14.83
N PHE A 286 -3.71 -36.33 15.73
CA PHE A 286 -4.06 -34.90 15.65
C PHE A 286 -3.53 -34.25 14.37
N TRP A 287 -2.26 -34.47 14.05
CA TRP A 287 -1.63 -33.91 12.85
C TRP A 287 -2.18 -34.54 11.58
N ALA A 288 -2.50 -35.84 11.60
CA ALA A 288 -3.13 -36.52 10.46
C ALA A 288 -4.50 -35.90 10.11
N ALA A 289 -5.36 -35.70 11.12
CA ALA A 289 -6.65 -35.05 10.91
C ALA A 289 -6.53 -33.60 10.44
N ARG A 290 -5.50 -32.87 10.92
CA ARG A 290 -5.22 -31.49 10.51
C ARG A 290 -4.72 -31.41 9.06
N ARG A 291 -3.85 -32.36 8.64
CA ARG A 291 -3.41 -32.47 7.24
C ARG A 291 -4.53 -32.82 6.29
N GLU A 292 -5.41 -33.75 6.65
CA GLU A 292 -6.59 -34.08 5.82
C GLU A 292 -7.47 -32.86 5.59
N ARG A 293 -7.72 -32.05 6.63
CA ARG A 293 -8.45 -30.78 6.50
C ARG A 293 -7.71 -29.79 5.61
N GLN A 294 -6.40 -29.66 5.81
CA GLN A 294 -5.57 -28.78 4.99
C GLN A 294 -5.57 -29.19 3.52
N GLN A 295 -5.53 -30.50 3.22
CA GLN A 295 -5.59 -31.01 1.86
C GLN A 295 -6.86 -30.54 1.13
N ARG A 296 -8.01 -30.59 1.78
CA ARG A 296 -9.26 -30.03 1.23
C ARG A 296 -9.16 -28.52 0.96
N HIS A 297 -8.47 -27.77 1.81
CA HIS A 297 -8.26 -26.34 1.58
C HIS A 297 -7.26 -26.07 0.45
N LEU A 298 -6.25 -26.90 0.27
CA LEU A 298 -5.35 -26.82 -0.89
C LEU A 298 -6.11 -27.10 -2.20
N GLU A 299 -7.00 -28.07 -2.21
CA GLU A 299 -7.91 -28.34 -3.34
C GLU A 299 -8.86 -27.15 -3.60
N ASP A 300 -9.39 -26.53 -2.55
CA ASP A 300 -10.23 -25.32 -2.67
C ASP A 300 -9.44 -24.14 -3.26
N ILE A 301 -8.15 -23.98 -2.89
CA ILE A 301 -7.23 -23.00 -3.50
C ILE A 301 -7.05 -23.30 -5.02
N GLU A 302 -6.88 -24.57 -5.40
CA GLU A 302 -6.77 -24.96 -6.82
C GLU A 302 -7.99 -24.55 -7.61
N VAL A 303 -9.18 -24.76 -7.06
CA VAL A 303 -10.45 -24.43 -7.74
C VAL A 303 -10.64 -22.92 -7.84
N ARG A 304 -10.44 -22.18 -6.73
CA ARG A 304 -10.76 -20.74 -6.65
C ARG A 304 -9.68 -19.85 -7.27
N LEU A 305 -8.41 -20.21 -7.06
CA LEU A 305 -7.25 -19.42 -7.50
C LEU A 305 -6.47 -20.12 -8.63
N GLY A 306 -7.09 -21.04 -9.37
CA GLY A 306 -6.43 -21.89 -10.36
C GLY A 306 -5.68 -21.13 -11.48
N LYS A 307 -6.10 -19.89 -11.77
CA LYS A 307 -5.44 -19.00 -12.75
C LYS A 307 -4.29 -18.17 -12.15
N VAL A 308 -4.15 -18.15 -10.82
CA VAL A 308 -3.13 -17.36 -10.12
C VAL A 308 -1.89 -18.24 -9.92
N PRO A 309 -0.71 -17.87 -10.45
CA PRO A 309 0.53 -18.57 -10.18
C PRO A 309 0.82 -18.63 -8.69
N ARG A 310 1.35 -19.74 -8.18
CA ARG A 310 1.59 -19.87 -6.75
C ARG A 310 2.81 -20.70 -6.44
N VAL A 311 3.31 -20.51 -5.22
CA VAL A 311 4.29 -21.35 -4.54
C VAL A 311 3.77 -21.76 -3.17
N THR A 312 4.25 -22.89 -2.69
CA THR A 312 3.84 -23.45 -1.39
C THR A 312 5.04 -23.44 -0.44
N VAL A 313 4.86 -22.88 0.76
CA VAL A 313 5.90 -22.77 1.78
C VAL A 313 5.50 -23.58 3.01
N PRO A 314 6.35 -24.50 3.49
CA PRO A 314 6.04 -25.29 4.66
C PRO A 314 5.98 -24.44 5.94
N LEU A 315 5.26 -24.93 6.94
CA LEU A 315 5.34 -24.40 8.30
C LEU A 315 6.74 -24.65 8.84
N TRP A 316 7.38 -23.59 9.31
CA TRP A 316 8.69 -23.68 9.95
C TRP A 316 8.54 -24.06 11.42
N GLU A 317 9.57 -24.69 11.96
CA GLU A 317 9.61 -25.15 13.35
C GLU A 317 9.76 -23.96 14.30
N ASP A 318 10.62 -23.01 13.96
CA ASP A 318 10.93 -21.84 14.76
C ASP A 318 10.27 -20.56 14.19
N ASP A 319 10.14 -19.56 15.04
CA ASP A 319 9.74 -18.22 14.63
C ASP A 319 10.82 -17.57 13.77
N ILE A 320 10.39 -16.93 12.68
CA ILE A 320 11.29 -16.28 11.72
C ILE A 320 11.48 -14.83 12.17
N GLN A 321 12.53 -14.57 12.93
CA GLN A 321 12.89 -13.26 13.48
C GLN A 321 14.38 -12.97 13.28
N GLY A 322 14.69 -11.70 13.00
CA GLY A 322 16.04 -11.22 12.73
C GLY A 322 16.54 -11.53 11.33
N LEU A 323 17.61 -10.85 10.94
CA LEU A 323 18.15 -10.88 9.58
C LEU A 323 18.55 -12.28 9.12
N ASP A 324 19.20 -13.07 9.99
CA ASP A 324 19.71 -14.40 9.64
C ASP A 324 18.56 -15.37 9.34
N SER A 325 17.52 -15.38 10.19
CA SER A 325 16.33 -16.21 9.99
C SER A 325 15.55 -15.79 8.75
N LEU A 326 15.40 -14.48 8.52
CA LEU A 326 14.77 -13.94 7.30
C LEU A 326 15.56 -14.30 6.04
N SER A 327 16.91 -14.27 6.08
CA SER A 327 17.75 -14.70 4.98
C SER A 327 17.65 -16.22 4.74
N ALA A 328 17.61 -17.04 5.79
CA ALA A 328 17.40 -18.47 5.66
C ALA A 328 16.03 -18.80 5.05
N PHE A 329 14.97 -18.14 5.55
CA PHE A 329 13.62 -18.30 5.01
C PHE A 329 13.51 -17.81 3.56
N SER A 330 14.21 -16.73 3.21
CA SER A 330 14.20 -16.18 1.85
C SER A 330 14.69 -17.20 0.82
N ARG A 331 15.75 -17.95 1.13
CA ARG A 331 16.29 -19.03 0.26
C ARG A 331 15.25 -20.13 0.06
N ALA A 332 14.64 -20.60 1.15
CA ALA A 332 13.58 -21.60 1.05
C ALA A 332 12.36 -21.10 0.27
N LEU A 333 11.98 -19.84 0.46
CA LEU A 333 10.89 -19.19 -0.26
C LEU A 333 11.17 -19.07 -1.76
N LEU A 334 12.40 -18.70 -2.16
CA LEU A 334 12.80 -18.57 -3.55
C LEU A 334 12.95 -19.91 -4.27
N ASP A 335 13.17 -21.00 -3.53
CA ASP A 335 13.28 -22.37 -4.06
C ASP A 335 11.94 -23.14 -3.98
N ALA A 336 10.91 -22.54 -3.40
CA ALA A 336 9.55 -23.10 -3.29
C ALA A 336 8.90 -23.34 -4.66
N LYS A 337 8.10 -24.42 -4.74
CA LYS A 337 7.42 -24.85 -5.96
C LYS A 337 5.90 -24.76 -5.84
#